data_0ae8692ceddbd9a469861de4ac99fc9b
#
_entry.id   0ae8692ceddbd9a469861de4ac99fc9b
#
_cell.length_a   1.000
_cell.length_b   1.000
_cell.length_c   1.000
_cell.angle_alpha   90.00
_cell.angle_beta   90.00
_cell.angle_gamma   90.00
#
_symmetry.space_group_name_H-M   'P 1'
#
loop_
_entity.id
_entity.type
_entity.pdbx_description
1 polymer ?
#
loop_
_entity_poly.entity_id
_entity_poly.type
_entity_poly.pdbx_seq_one_letter_code
_entity_poly.pdbx_strand_id
1 'polypeptide(L)'
;MSVQISYKKQTLFGFLLLLCLLSVIEISMRVYDHYAPNCQFIESEVFGEISFELKRQICNDNDKLVWNNNPLYLIPNQHFSTININSHGFRGDELQNNSDYRIFVMGGSTAFGVGATSDDATIPSYLQQKISEDFNKYNIEVINAGIPQAFSFTEKNLIKDKLLDYDPDLLIIYGGWNDIDTDYDNYERDDGDNFQDQMIRKIRQTDIVTLNVLMKLYFSYKHDTVDVIPFDSSKIKEKVSLWKNSWRDICELQEKYDFDTAIILQPLLGTGNKSLSLEEQTNLLHYDSNRRNQYYGLYADALNELDSTCTLVHDLRNVFDSHSETMYYDSGHVGNKGNEIIAEQIYAEIIPFIKEHTQ
;
A
#
# COMPACT_ATOMS: atom_id res chain seq x y z
N MET A 1 8.50 -66.82 3.65
CA MET A 1 8.90 -66.28 4.95
C MET A 1 8.30 -64.87 5.03
N SER A 2 7.30 -64.65 5.87
CA SER A 2 6.79 -63.30 6.13
C SER A 2 7.69 -62.66 7.19
N VAL A 3 8.40 -61.60 6.81
CA VAL A 3 9.20 -60.82 7.75
C VAL A 3 8.26 -60.03 8.61
N GLN A 4 8.02 -60.44 9.86
CA GLN A 4 7.25 -59.65 10.81
C GLN A 4 8.12 -58.48 11.32
N ILE A 5 7.83 -57.28 10.82
CA ILE A 5 8.48 -56.05 11.29
C ILE A 5 7.77 -55.60 12.58
N SER A 6 8.54 -55.29 13.62
CA SER A 6 7.95 -54.82 14.91
C SER A 6 7.16 -53.52 14.71
N TYR A 7 6.10 -53.31 15.48
CA TYR A 7 5.27 -52.11 15.42
C TYR A 7 6.06 -50.81 15.49
N LYS A 8 7.11 -50.73 16.33
CA LYS A 8 8.00 -49.56 16.42
C LYS A 8 8.69 -49.23 15.08
N LYS A 9 9.15 -50.30 14.35
CA LYS A 9 9.76 -50.11 13.02
C LYS A 9 8.72 -49.72 11.98
N GLN A 10 7.50 -50.26 12.05
CA GLN A 10 6.40 -49.91 11.16
C GLN A 10 6.01 -48.42 11.35
N THR A 11 5.89 -47.97 12.61
CA THR A 11 5.63 -46.55 12.92
C THR A 11 6.75 -45.65 12.42
N LEU A 12 8.03 -46.04 12.63
CA LEU A 12 9.17 -45.26 12.12
C LEU A 12 9.16 -45.16 10.59
N PHE A 13 8.93 -46.28 9.89
CA PHE A 13 8.84 -46.29 8.43
C PHE A 13 7.66 -45.48 7.92
N GLY A 14 6.51 -45.57 8.57
CA GLY A 14 5.33 -44.74 8.25
C GLY A 14 5.61 -43.26 8.42
N PHE A 15 6.29 -42.89 9.51
CA PHE A 15 6.70 -41.50 9.74
C PHE A 15 7.71 -41.01 8.70
N LEU A 16 8.73 -41.80 8.37
CA LEU A 16 9.71 -41.46 7.32
C LEU A 16 9.04 -41.31 5.95
N LEU A 17 8.12 -42.22 5.61
CA LEU A 17 7.37 -42.16 4.36
C LEU A 17 6.52 -40.86 4.29
N LEU A 18 5.85 -40.50 5.40
CA LEU A 18 5.09 -39.26 5.49
C LEU A 18 6.00 -38.05 5.29
N LEU A 19 7.16 -37.99 5.95
CA LEU A 19 8.12 -36.90 5.77
C LEU A 19 8.62 -36.80 4.31
N CYS A 20 8.92 -37.95 3.67
CA CYS A 20 9.29 -37.95 2.25
C CYS A 20 8.17 -37.44 1.37
N LEU A 21 6.91 -37.82 1.62
CA LEU A 21 5.75 -37.34 0.87
C LEU A 21 5.57 -35.83 1.02
N LEU A 22 5.63 -35.33 2.25
CA LEU A 22 5.52 -33.88 2.53
C LEU A 22 6.68 -33.12 1.87
N SER A 23 7.88 -33.64 1.88
CA SER A 23 9.04 -33.04 1.19
C SER A 23 8.84 -32.98 -0.33
N VAL A 24 8.31 -34.04 -0.94
CA VAL A 24 8.01 -34.06 -2.38
C VAL A 24 6.94 -33.03 -2.72
N ILE A 25 5.89 -32.93 -1.91
CA ILE A 25 4.83 -31.90 -2.09
C ILE A 25 5.43 -30.51 -2.00
N GLU A 26 6.22 -30.23 -0.97
CA GLU A 26 6.84 -28.91 -0.77
C GLU A 26 7.77 -28.53 -1.92
N ILE A 27 8.61 -29.46 -2.39
CA ILE A 27 9.49 -29.23 -3.55
C ILE A 27 8.67 -28.98 -4.81
N SER A 28 7.61 -29.75 -5.03
CA SER A 28 6.73 -29.56 -6.20
C SER A 28 6.03 -28.21 -6.16
N MET A 29 5.56 -27.78 -4.99
CA MET A 29 4.92 -26.46 -4.83
C MET A 29 5.92 -25.31 -4.99
N ARG A 30 7.17 -25.47 -4.54
CA ARG A 30 8.25 -24.49 -4.81
C ARG A 30 8.55 -24.35 -6.29
N VAL A 31 8.60 -25.47 -7.01
CA VAL A 31 8.77 -25.46 -8.47
C VAL A 31 7.57 -24.79 -9.15
N TYR A 32 6.36 -25.12 -8.75
CA TYR A 32 5.15 -24.50 -9.28
C TYR A 32 5.13 -22.97 -9.05
N ASP A 33 5.35 -22.52 -7.82
CA ASP A 33 5.36 -21.11 -7.44
C ASP A 33 6.46 -20.32 -8.18
N HIS A 34 7.60 -20.99 -8.48
CA HIS A 34 8.67 -20.36 -9.24
C HIS A 34 8.31 -20.10 -10.71
N TYR A 35 7.61 -21.03 -11.38
CA TYR A 35 7.30 -20.93 -12.81
C TYR A 35 5.90 -20.36 -13.10
N ALA A 36 5.00 -20.41 -12.14
CA ALA A 36 3.63 -19.88 -12.25
C ALA A 36 3.28 -19.03 -11.02
N PRO A 37 4.02 -17.96 -10.74
CA PRO A 37 3.67 -17.07 -9.63
C PRO A 37 2.34 -16.42 -9.91
N ASN A 38 1.45 -16.44 -8.94
CA ASN A 38 0.21 -15.66 -8.99
C ASN A 38 0.54 -14.19 -8.67
N CYS A 39 0.81 -13.41 -9.72
CA CYS A 39 1.34 -12.06 -9.60
C CYS A 39 0.88 -11.17 -10.74
N GLN A 40 0.06 -10.20 -10.43
CA GLN A 40 -0.48 -9.24 -11.41
C GLN A 40 0.57 -8.35 -12.07
N PHE A 41 1.79 -8.22 -11.48
CA PHE A 41 2.85 -7.35 -12.02
C PHE A 41 3.62 -7.97 -13.19
N ILE A 42 3.59 -9.29 -13.34
CA ILE A 42 4.50 -10.01 -14.25
C ILE A 42 4.31 -9.61 -15.70
N GLU A 43 3.06 -9.44 -16.14
CA GLU A 43 2.69 -9.19 -17.53
C GLU A 43 2.51 -7.72 -17.87
N SER A 44 2.51 -6.83 -16.86
CA SER A 44 2.29 -5.40 -17.10
C SER A 44 3.47 -4.73 -17.81
N GLU A 45 3.16 -3.86 -18.78
CA GLU A 45 4.13 -3.02 -19.50
C GLU A 45 4.89 -2.09 -18.55
N VAL A 46 4.27 -1.67 -17.43
CA VAL A 46 4.89 -0.85 -16.39
C VAL A 46 6.19 -1.49 -15.87
N PHE A 47 6.27 -2.82 -15.89
CA PHE A 47 7.44 -3.59 -15.45
C PHE A 47 8.23 -4.20 -16.63
N GLY A 48 8.04 -3.70 -17.87
CA GLY A 48 8.63 -4.27 -19.08
C GLY A 48 10.16 -4.40 -19.04
N GLU A 49 10.85 -3.42 -18.44
CA GLU A 49 12.31 -3.40 -18.32
C GLU A 49 12.87 -4.15 -17.11
N ILE A 50 12.00 -4.66 -16.23
CA ILE A 50 12.40 -5.31 -14.98
C ILE A 50 12.53 -6.81 -15.21
N SER A 51 13.59 -7.42 -14.66
CA SER A 51 13.82 -8.87 -14.79
C SER A 51 12.67 -9.68 -14.17
N PHE A 52 12.37 -10.84 -14.73
CA PHE A 52 11.36 -11.75 -14.21
C PHE A 52 11.59 -12.10 -12.72
N GLU A 53 12.86 -12.29 -12.34
CA GLU A 53 13.21 -12.61 -10.96
C GLU A 53 12.87 -11.46 -10.01
N LEU A 54 13.15 -10.21 -10.38
CA LEU A 54 12.79 -9.05 -9.54
C LEU A 54 11.27 -8.87 -9.46
N LYS A 55 10.54 -9.04 -10.57
CA LYS A 55 9.05 -9.03 -10.56
C LYS A 55 8.51 -10.06 -9.57
N ARG A 56 9.07 -11.28 -9.58
CA ARG A 56 8.69 -12.36 -8.67
C ARG A 56 9.02 -12.02 -7.20
N GLN A 57 10.17 -11.37 -6.95
CA GLN A 57 10.52 -10.90 -5.60
C GLN A 57 9.52 -9.85 -5.09
N ILE A 58 9.19 -8.86 -5.91
CA ILE A 58 8.18 -7.84 -5.56
C ILE A 58 6.86 -8.51 -5.15
N CYS A 59 6.38 -9.48 -5.93
CA CYS A 59 5.15 -10.20 -5.61
C CYS A 59 5.24 -10.97 -4.29
N ASN A 60 6.31 -11.74 -4.11
CA ASN A 60 6.50 -12.55 -2.90
C ASN A 60 6.60 -11.68 -1.64
N ASP A 61 7.29 -10.55 -1.74
CA ASP A 61 7.49 -9.65 -0.61
C ASP A 61 6.18 -8.94 -0.22
N ASN A 62 5.40 -8.48 -1.21
CA ASN A 62 4.07 -7.93 -0.96
C ASN A 62 3.11 -8.97 -0.35
N ASP A 63 3.14 -10.22 -0.81
CA ASP A 63 2.32 -11.30 -0.26
C ASP A 63 2.67 -11.65 1.19
N LYS A 64 3.94 -11.50 1.57
CA LYS A 64 4.44 -11.78 2.93
C LYS A 64 4.28 -10.63 3.90
N LEU A 65 4.05 -9.43 3.39
CA LEU A 65 3.88 -8.23 4.22
C LEU A 65 2.69 -8.41 5.18
N VAL A 66 2.91 -8.04 6.43
CA VAL A 66 1.89 -8.16 7.48
C VAL A 66 1.67 -6.83 8.16
N TRP A 67 0.40 -6.48 8.33
CA TRP A 67 -0.04 -5.32 9.09
C TRP A 67 -1.25 -5.66 9.95
N ASN A 68 -1.53 -4.83 10.94
CA ASN A 68 -2.73 -4.89 11.75
C ASN A 68 -3.75 -3.86 11.20
N ASN A 69 -5.03 -4.24 11.13
CA ASN A 69 -6.05 -3.35 10.58
C ASN A 69 -6.70 -2.46 11.65
N ASN A 70 -6.82 -2.96 12.88
CA ASN A 70 -7.45 -2.22 13.98
C ASN A 70 -6.77 -2.53 15.33
N PRO A 71 -5.97 -1.59 15.90
CA PRO A 71 -5.53 -0.33 15.28
C PRO A 71 -4.64 -0.56 14.06
N LEU A 72 -4.68 0.36 13.09
CA LEU A 72 -3.89 0.27 11.87
C LEU A 72 -2.41 0.50 12.14
N TYR A 73 -1.54 -0.48 11.83
CA TYR A 73 -0.08 -0.32 11.83
C TYR A 73 0.60 -1.47 11.08
N LEU A 74 1.77 -1.21 10.50
CA LEU A 74 2.64 -2.28 10.00
C LEU A 74 3.33 -2.99 11.18
N ILE A 75 3.41 -4.32 11.11
CA ILE A 75 4.19 -5.08 12.10
C ILE A 75 5.66 -4.70 11.94
N PRO A 76 6.34 -4.22 13.01
CA PRO A 76 7.75 -3.82 12.93
C PRO A 76 8.72 -4.95 12.58
N ASN A 77 9.90 -4.59 12.08
CA ASN A 77 11.01 -5.50 11.83
C ASN A 77 10.69 -6.61 10.81
N GLN A 78 10.07 -6.25 9.70
CA GLN A 78 9.88 -7.15 8.55
C GLN A 78 10.94 -6.80 7.49
N HIS A 79 11.78 -7.77 7.12
CA HIS A 79 12.89 -7.56 6.19
C HIS A 79 12.74 -8.53 5.02
N PHE A 80 12.43 -8.00 3.84
CA PHE A 80 12.30 -8.73 2.59
C PHE A 80 13.33 -8.20 1.59
N SER A 81 13.32 -8.75 0.37
CA SER A 81 14.28 -8.31 -0.66
C SER A 81 14.01 -6.92 -1.20
N THR A 82 12.74 -6.53 -1.29
CA THR A 82 12.28 -5.26 -1.90
C THR A 82 11.54 -4.36 -0.91
N ILE A 83 11.25 -4.85 0.29
CA ILE A 83 10.51 -4.15 1.34
C ILE A 83 11.22 -4.33 2.67
N ASN A 84 11.52 -3.23 3.33
CA ASN A 84 11.99 -3.17 4.70
C ASN A 84 11.02 -2.38 5.57
N ILE A 85 10.56 -2.97 6.67
CA ILE A 85 9.77 -2.29 7.68
C ILE A 85 10.63 -2.17 8.93
N ASN A 86 10.93 -0.95 9.32
CA ASN A 86 11.83 -0.63 10.41
C ASN A 86 11.27 -0.98 11.80
N SER A 87 12.03 -0.70 12.86
CA SER A 87 11.65 -1.00 14.24
C SER A 87 10.44 -0.20 14.73
N HIS A 88 10.08 0.89 14.06
CA HIS A 88 8.93 1.73 14.34
C HIS A 88 7.68 1.33 13.54
N GLY A 89 7.80 0.39 12.58
CA GLY A 89 6.70 -0.02 11.70
C GLY A 89 6.45 0.95 10.55
N PHE A 90 7.50 1.60 10.04
CA PHE A 90 7.47 2.40 8.82
C PHE A 90 8.30 1.72 7.73
N ARG A 91 7.96 1.95 6.46
CA ARG A 91 8.71 1.40 5.35
C ARG A 91 9.99 2.20 5.11
N GLY A 92 11.14 1.52 5.00
CA GLY A 92 12.46 2.09 4.73
C GLY A 92 13.39 2.00 5.93
N ASP A 93 14.30 2.96 6.03
CA ASP A 93 15.35 3.03 7.06
C ASP A 93 14.81 3.35 8.46
N GLU A 94 15.65 3.16 9.49
CA GLU A 94 15.33 3.57 10.84
C GLU A 94 15.24 5.10 10.95
N LEU A 95 14.37 5.58 11.86
CA LEU A 95 14.18 7.01 12.08
C LEU A 95 15.44 7.68 12.61
N GLN A 96 15.69 8.88 12.15
CA GLN A 96 16.79 9.70 12.63
C GLN A 96 16.46 10.33 14.00
N ASN A 97 17.40 10.29 14.93
CA ASN A 97 17.19 10.85 16.27
C ASN A 97 17.08 12.39 16.29
N ASN A 98 17.71 13.06 15.32
CA ASN A 98 17.81 14.53 15.25
C ASN A 98 17.54 14.96 13.81
N SER A 99 16.29 15.06 13.41
CA SER A 99 15.89 15.72 12.16
C SER A 99 15.61 17.19 12.44
N ASP A 100 16.01 18.07 11.53
CA ASP A 100 15.69 19.51 11.58
C ASP A 100 14.24 19.75 11.10
N TYR A 101 13.72 18.85 10.26
CA TYR A 101 12.34 18.87 9.75
C TYR A 101 11.89 17.45 9.41
N ARG A 102 10.74 17.05 9.91
CA ARG A 102 10.22 15.69 9.77
C ARG A 102 8.91 15.64 9.00
N ILE A 103 8.91 14.91 7.89
CA ILE A 103 7.77 14.76 6.98
C ILE A 103 7.28 13.32 7.04
N PHE A 104 6.01 13.12 7.37
CA PHE A 104 5.35 11.80 7.20
C PHE A 104 4.51 11.80 5.92
N VAL A 105 4.74 10.82 5.06
CA VAL A 105 3.88 10.56 3.89
C VAL A 105 2.98 9.38 4.20
N MET A 106 1.69 9.64 4.26
CA MET A 106 0.65 8.69 4.61
C MET A 106 -0.23 8.36 3.41
N GLY A 107 -0.94 7.27 3.51
CA GLY A 107 -1.89 6.81 2.50
C GLY A 107 -2.01 5.30 2.47
N GLY A 108 -2.73 4.78 1.50
CA GLY A 108 -2.92 3.37 1.26
C GLY A 108 -1.71 2.69 0.60
N SER A 109 -2.00 1.64 -0.15
CA SER A 109 -0.99 0.83 -0.89
C SER A 109 -0.16 1.64 -1.89
N THR A 110 -0.69 2.71 -2.45
CA THR A 110 0.00 3.61 -3.38
C THR A 110 1.06 4.47 -2.67
N ALA A 111 0.76 5.04 -1.51
CA ALA A 111 1.72 5.76 -0.67
C ALA A 111 2.78 4.80 -0.10
N PHE A 112 2.34 3.62 0.36
CA PHE A 112 3.25 2.55 0.77
C PHE A 112 4.24 2.18 -0.34
N GLY A 113 3.80 2.16 -1.60
CA GLY A 113 4.58 1.80 -2.76
C GLY A 113 4.46 0.32 -3.11
N VAL A 114 3.22 -0.24 -3.12
CA VAL A 114 2.98 -1.59 -3.67
C VAL A 114 3.41 -1.59 -5.14
N GLY A 115 4.24 -2.57 -5.52
CA GLY A 115 4.81 -2.67 -6.86
C GLY A 115 6.14 -1.90 -7.05
N ALA A 116 6.60 -1.10 -6.09
CA ALA A 116 7.93 -0.51 -6.14
C ALA A 116 9.03 -1.59 -6.11
N THR A 117 10.08 -1.40 -6.87
CA THR A 117 11.17 -2.38 -7.00
C THR A 117 12.08 -2.45 -5.78
N SER A 118 12.08 -1.41 -4.95
CA SER A 118 12.80 -1.29 -3.67
C SER A 118 12.17 -0.20 -2.82
N ASP A 119 12.64 -0.03 -1.59
CA ASP A 119 12.22 1.08 -0.74
C ASP A 119 12.59 2.44 -1.35
N ASP A 120 13.72 2.54 -2.06
CA ASP A 120 14.18 3.75 -2.73
C ASP A 120 13.30 4.19 -3.92
N ALA A 121 12.43 3.31 -4.39
CA ALA A 121 11.55 3.56 -5.55
C ALA A 121 10.09 3.86 -5.17
N THR A 122 9.86 4.28 -3.93
CA THR A 122 8.55 4.72 -3.43
C THR A 122 8.38 6.24 -3.56
N ILE A 123 7.14 6.73 -3.53
CA ILE A 123 6.85 8.18 -3.54
C ILE A 123 7.62 8.91 -2.42
N PRO A 124 7.58 8.45 -1.15
CA PRO A 124 8.32 9.10 -0.08
C PRO A 124 9.83 9.13 -0.30
N SER A 125 10.41 8.06 -0.87
CA SER A 125 11.85 8.00 -1.10
C SER A 125 12.31 8.90 -2.25
N TYR A 126 11.55 9.00 -3.33
CA TYR A 126 11.83 9.97 -4.39
C TYR A 126 11.70 11.41 -3.87
N LEU A 127 10.72 11.67 -3.00
CA LEU A 127 10.57 12.96 -2.33
C LEU A 127 11.78 13.26 -1.44
N GLN A 128 12.25 12.29 -0.65
CA GLN A 128 13.48 12.41 0.17
C GLN A 128 14.70 12.74 -0.70
N GLN A 129 14.87 12.06 -1.83
CA GLN A 129 15.99 12.32 -2.74
C GLN A 129 15.98 13.77 -3.23
N LYS A 130 14.86 14.28 -3.72
CA LYS A 130 14.73 15.66 -4.19
C LYS A 130 14.95 16.69 -3.10
N ILE A 131 14.41 16.47 -1.92
CA ILE A 131 14.63 17.34 -0.77
C ILE A 131 16.12 17.36 -0.38
N SER A 132 16.77 16.19 -0.37
CA SER A 132 18.19 16.08 -0.01
C SER A 132 19.10 16.77 -1.03
N GLU A 133 18.75 16.82 -2.31
CA GLU A 133 19.48 17.56 -3.33
C GLU A 133 19.43 19.07 -3.11
N ASP A 134 18.26 19.62 -2.83
CA ASP A 134 18.03 21.06 -2.75
C ASP A 134 18.31 21.64 -1.34
N PHE A 135 18.14 20.83 -0.28
CA PHE A 135 18.28 21.22 1.13
C PHE A 135 19.40 20.47 1.83
N ASN A 136 20.51 20.19 1.16
CA ASN A 136 21.64 19.37 1.65
C ASN A 136 22.34 19.88 2.91
N LYS A 137 22.03 21.08 3.40
CA LYS A 137 22.54 21.67 4.64
C LYS A 137 21.69 21.34 5.87
N TYR A 138 20.48 20.84 5.64
CA TYR A 138 19.50 20.53 6.67
C TYR A 138 19.27 19.03 6.73
N ASN A 139 19.01 18.54 7.91
CA ASN A 139 18.68 17.14 8.14
C ASN A 139 17.14 16.96 8.04
N ILE A 140 16.60 16.95 6.83
CA ILE A 140 15.17 16.77 6.57
C ILE A 140 14.90 15.28 6.34
N GLU A 141 13.97 14.73 7.11
CA GLU A 141 13.59 13.31 7.06
C GLU A 141 12.22 13.12 6.46
N VAL A 142 12.10 12.28 5.43
CA VAL A 142 10.82 11.88 4.84
C VAL A 142 10.53 10.42 5.17
N ILE A 143 9.47 10.17 5.92
CA ILE A 143 9.11 8.86 6.45
C ILE A 143 7.92 8.29 5.67
N ASN A 144 8.06 7.07 5.17
CA ASN A 144 6.98 6.34 4.55
C ASN A 144 6.08 5.68 5.61
N ALA A 145 4.98 6.34 5.96
CA ALA A 145 3.94 5.84 6.87
C ALA A 145 2.71 5.28 6.12
N GLY A 146 2.84 5.01 4.81
CA GLY A 146 1.80 4.35 4.03
C GLY A 146 1.54 2.92 4.50
N ILE A 147 0.29 2.49 4.48
CA ILE A 147 -0.12 1.13 4.88
C ILE A 147 -1.15 0.61 3.87
N PRO A 148 -0.93 -0.58 3.26
CA PRO A 148 -1.90 -1.14 2.33
C PRO A 148 -3.30 -1.24 2.94
N GLN A 149 -4.33 -0.90 2.15
CA GLN A 149 -5.74 -0.85 2.54
C GLN A 149 -6.12 0.26 3.54
N ALA A 150 -5.18 1.12 3.96
CA ALA A 150 -5.50 2.29 4.77
C ALA A 150 -6.48 3.23 4.04
N PHE A 151 -7.41 3.81 4.79
CA PHE A 151 -8.36 4.81 4.33
C PHE A 151 -8.53 5.89 5.41
N SER A 152 -9.16 7.00 5.09
CA SER A 152 -9.12 8.22 5.90
C SER A 152 -9.44 8.04 7.40
N PHE A 153 -10.39 7.17 7.73
CA PHE A 153 -10.72 6.91 9.14
C PHE A 153 -9.58 6.20 9.89
N THR A 154 -8.97 5.18 9.28
CA THR A 154 -7.87 4.43 9.89
C THR A 154 -6.59 5.25 9.95
N GLU A 155 -6.33 6.03 8.91
CA GLU A 155 -5.19 6.95 8.84
C GLU A 155 -5.30 8.07 9.88
N LYS A 156 -6.50 8.66 10.05
CA LYS A 156 -6.77 9.63 11.11
C LYS A 156 -6.44 9.09 12.49
N ASN A 157 -6.85 7.85 12.77
CA ASN A 157 -6.55 7.22 14.06
C ASN A 157 -5.05 6.96 14.21
N LEU A 158 -4.37 6.47 13.17
CA LEU A 158 -2.92 6.29 13.17
C LEU A 158 -2.17 7.60 13.46
N ILE A 159 -2.60 8.73 12.88
CA ILE A 159 -2.03 10.04 13.19
C ILE A 159 -2.17 10.34 14.67
N LYS A 160 -3.40 10.29 15.21
CA LYS A 160 -3.72 10.65 16.59
C LYS A 160 -3.08 9.74 17.63
N ASP A 161 -3.03 8.44 17.35
CA ASP A 161 -2.61 7.42 18.30
C ASP A 161 -1.11 7.14 18.26
N LYS A 162 -0.42 7.57 17.18
CA LYS A 162 0.98 7.21 17.01
C LYS A 162 1.83 8.32 16.41
N LEU A 163 1.44 8.92 15.26
CA LEU A 163 2.37 9.77 14.52
C LEU A 163 2.66 11.09 15.22
N LEU A 164 1.70 11.64 15.97
CA LEU A 164 1.90 12.86 16.77
C LEU A 164 2.99 12.69 17.84
N ASP A 165 3.27 11.47 18.30
CA ASP A 165 4.35 11.20 19.28
C ASP A 165 5.76 11.30 18.65
N TYR A 166 5.86 11.42 17.33
CA TYR A 166 7.13 11.58 16.61
C TYR A 166 7.42 13.04 16.22
N ASP A 167 6.66 14.00 16.72
CA ASP A 167 6.80 15.43 16.46
C ASP A 167 6.93 15.72 14.94
N PRO A 168 5.88 15.44 14.14
CA PRO A 168 5.89 15.75 12.71
C PRO A 168 5.86 17.25 12.47
N ASP A 169 6.64 17.77 11.51
CA ASP A 169 6.53 19.14 11.02
C ASP A 169 5.56 19.24 9.83
N LEU A 170 5.46 18.17 9.01
CA LEU A 170 4.54 18.10 7.88
C LEU A 170 3.92 16.70 7.75
N LEU A 171 2.60 16.64 7.67
CA LEU A 171 1.85 15.44 7.32
C LEU A 171 1.36 15.54 5.89
N ILE A 172 1.89 14.71 4.99
CA ILE A 172 1.42 14.56 3.60
C ILE A 172 0.48 13.36 3.56
N ILE A 173 -0.78 13.62 3.24
CA ILE A 173 -1.83 12.60 3.17
C ILE A 173 -2.19 12.40 1.70
N TYR A 174 -1.78 11.24 1.15
CA TYR A 174 -1.97 10.88 -0.25
C TYR A 174 -2.97 9.73 -0.36
N GLY A 175 -4.24 10.03 -0.68
CA GLY A 175 -5.31 9.05 -0.59
C GLY A 175 -6.57 9.39 -1.39
N GLY A 176 -7.68 8.73 -1.03
CA GLY A 176 -9.01 8.88 -1.61
C GLY A 176 -9.53 7.63 -2.32
N TRP A 177 -8.65 6.76 -2.86
CA TRP A 177 -9.10 5.54 -3.53
C TRP A 177 -9.78 4.56 -2.58
N ASN A 178 -9.12 4.19 -1.50
CA ASN A 178 -9.66 3.21 -0.58
C ASN A 178 -10.96 3.68 0.07
N ASP A 179 -11.13 4.98 0.24
CA ASP A 179 -12.35 5.57 0.82
C ASP A 179 -13.59 5.35 -0.04
N ILE A 180 -13.45 5.41 -1.38
CA ILE A 180 -14.58 5.16 -2.27
C ILE A 180 -14.99 3.69 -2.28
N ASP A 181 -14.03 2.77 -2.08
CA ASP A 181 -14.27 1.33 -2.12
C ASP A 181 -14.64 0.73 -0.74
N THR A 182 -14.26 1.37 0.37
CA THR A 182 -14.48 0.85 1.73
C THR A 182 -15.95 0.82 2.13
N ASP A 183 -16.38 -0.28 2.73
CA ASP A 183 -17.66 -0.38 3.43
C ASP A 183 -17.46 -0.04 4.92
N TYR A 184 -17.70 1.24 5.26
CA TYR A 184 -17.55 1.75 6.62
C TYR A 184 -18.44 1.05 7.65
N ASP A 185 -19.64 0.61 7.27
CA ASP A 185 -20.57 -0.07 8.19
C ASP A 185 -20.02 -1.41 8.67
N ASN A 186 -19.29 -2.11 7.80
CA ASN A 186 -18.66 -3.38 8.16
C ASN A 186 -17.36 -3.16 8.94
N TYR A 187 -16.65 -2.07 8.69
CA TYR A 187 -15.39 -1.77 9.38
C TYR A 187 -15.59 -1.46 10.87
N GLU A 188 -16.61 -0.66 11.23
CA GLU A 188 -16.92 -0.36 12.63
C GLU A 188 -17.35 -1.59 13.45
N ARG A 189 -17.79 -2.65 12.79
CA ARG A 189 -18.22 -3.92 13.40
C ARG A 189 -17.10 -4.95 13.55
N ASP A 190 -15.94 -4.69 12.91
CA ASP A 190 -14.80 -5.60 13.03
C ASP A 190 -14.06 -5.31 14.34
N ASP A 191 -14.38 -6.10 15.38
CA ASP A 191 -13.81 -6.01 16.74
C ASP A 191 -12.30 -6.32 16.82
N GLY A 192 -11.56 -6.10 15.74
CA GLY A 192 -10.12 -6.33 15.64
C GLY A 192 -9.77 -7.73 15.12
N ASP A 193 -8.48 -8.06 15.23
CA ASP A 193 -7.89 -9.30 14.74
C ASP A 193 -8.68 -10.56 15.13
N ASN A 194 -9.48 -11.07 14.22
CA ASN A 194 -10.09 -12.36 14.41
C ASN A 194 -9.03 -13.49 14.31
N PHE A 195 -9.34 -14.66 14.85
CA PHE A 195 -8.45 -15.83 14.83
C PHE A 195 -8.01 -16.21 13.40
N GLN A 196 -8.88 -15.99 12.43
CA GLN A 196 -8.60 -16.29 11.00
C GLN A 196 -7.52 -15.39 10.45
N ASP A 197 -7.56 -14.08 10.71
CA ASP A 197 -6.56 -13.11 10.24
C ASP A 197 -5.21 -13.35 10.90
N GLN A 198 -5.20 -13.66 12.19
CA GLN A 198 -3.96 -14.05 12.89
C GLN A 198 -3.34 -15.32 12.30
N MET A 199 -4.16 -16.30 11.93
CA MET A 199 -3.69 -17.54 11.33
C MET A 199 -3.14 -17.30 9.92
N ILE A 200 -3.82 -16.47 9.12
CA ILE A 200 -3.38 -16.06 7.78
C ILE A 200 -2.02 -15.37 7.86
N ARG A 201 -1.86 -14.41 8.78
CA ARG A 201 -0.57 -13.73 8.98
C ARG A 201 0.54 -14.71 9.35
N LYS A 202 0.29 -15.63 10.28
CA LYS A 202 1.28 -16.66 10.65
C LYS A 202 1.66 -17.55 9.49
N ILE A 203 0.71 -17.95 8.65
CA ILE A 203 0.98 -18.76 7.45
C ILE A 203 1.84 -17.99 6.46
N ARG A 204 1.51 -16.72 6.19
CA ARG A 204 2.28 -15.85 5.27
C ARG A 204 3.73 -15.67 5.70
N GLN A 205 3.99 -15.66 7.01
CA GLN A 205 5.34 -15.54 7.56
C GLN A 205 6.14 -16.85 7.56
N THR A 206 5.49 -18.01 7.26
CA THR A 206 6.22 -19.27 7.18
C THR A 206 6.95 -19.41 5.84
N ASP A 207 8.10 -20.10 5.85
CA ASP A 207 8.81 -20.48 4.63
C ASP A 207 8.24 -21.75 3.97
N ILE A 208 7.05 -22.22 4.41
CA ILE A 208 6.38 -23.40 3.85
C ILE A 208 5.54 -22.95 2.64
N VAL A 209 6.12 -23.07 1.44
CA VAL A 209 5.50 -22.63 0.19
C VAL A 209 4.16 -23.34 -0.07
N THR A 210 4.07 -24.63 0.26
CA THR A 210 2.82 -25.40 0.14
C THR A 210 1.65 -24.73 0.84
N LEU A 211 1.84 -24.25 2.08
CA LEU A 211 0.78 -23.57 2.83
C LEU A 211 0.40 -22.24 2.18
N ASN A 212 1.39 -21.46 1.73
CA ASN A 212 1.17 -20.18 1.06
C ASN A 212 0.42 -20.36 -0.27
N VAL A 213 0.82 -21.33 -1.10
CA VAL A 213 0.12 -21.63 -2.37
C VAL A 213 -1.31 -22.12 -2.13
N LEU A 214 -1.53 -23.03 -1.19
CA LEU A 214 -2.88 -23.49 -0.85
C LEU A 214 -3.77 -22.35 -0.34
N MET A 215 -3.21 -21.43 0.44
CA MET A 215 -3.94 -20.25 0.91
C MET A 215 -4.29 -19.31 -0.26
N LYS A 216 -3.36 -19.05 -1.17
CA LYS A 216 -3.61 -18.27 -2.40
C LYS A 216 -4.74 -18.90 -3.22
N LEU A 217 -4.69 -20.22 -3.46
CA LEU A 217 -5.72 -20.93 -4.18
C LEU A 217 -7.08 -20.89 -3.48
N TYR A 218 -7.10 -20.99 -2.14
CA TYR A 218 -8.33 -20.87 -1.37
C TYR A 218 -8.96 -19.49 -1.51
N PHE A 219 -8.15 -18.43 -1.42
CA PHE A 219 -8.66 -17.06 -1.58
C PHE A 219 -9.08 -16.75 -3.03
N SER A 220 -8.33 -17.22 -4.03
CA SER A 220 -8.77 -17.11 -5.44
C SER A 220 -10.13 -17.77 -5.63
N TYR A 221 -10.30 -19.02 -5.17
CA TYR A 221 -11.58 -19.72 -5.27
C TYR A 221 -12.71 -18.97 -4.54
N LYS A 222 -12.44 -18.47 -3.33
CA LYS A 222 -13.41 -17.70 -2.55
C LYS A 222 -13.77 -16.38 -3.22
N HIS A 223 -12.78 -15.71 -3.84
CA HIS A 223 -13.00 -14.46 -4.56
C HIS A 223 -13.86 -14.66 -5.81
N ASP A 224 -13.64 -15.74 -6.55
CA ASP A 224 -14.47 -16.11 -7.71
C ASP A 224 -15.90 -16.47 -7.32
N THR A 225 -16.14 -16.86 -6.05
CA THR A 225 -17.47 -17.21 -5.52
C THR A 225 -18.13 -16.09 -4.72
N VAL A 226 -17.39 -15.03 -4.38
CA VAL A 226 -17.96 -13.82 -3.78
C VAL A 226 -18.56 -13.01 -4.92
N ASP A 227 -19.90 -12.87 -4.94
CA ASP A 227 -20.56 -11.88 -5.78
C ASP A 227 -19.81 -10.56 -5.62
N VAL A 228 -19.33 -10.01 -6.74
CA VAL A 228 -18.72 -8.66 -6.75
C VAL A 228 -19.74 -7.75 -6.09
N ILE A 229 -19.42 -7.24 -4.87
CA ILE A 229 -20.35 -6.34 -4.17
C ILE A 229 -20.54 -5.15 -5.12
N PRO A 230 -21.75 -4.95 -5.64
CA PRO A 230 -21.98 -3.87 -6.58
C PRO A 230 -21.61 -2.55 -5.89
N PHE A 231 -20.85 -1.70 -6.57
CA PHE A 231 -20.57 -0.36 -6.08
C PHE A 231 -21.87 0.36 -5.72
N ASP A 232 -22.08 0.61 -4.42
CA ASP A 232 -23.30 1.28 -3.93
C ASP A 232 -23.13 2.79 -3.99
N SER A 233 -23.60 3.39 -5.08
CA SER A 233 -23.57 4.84 -5.25
C SER A 233 -24.50 5.59 -4.29
N SER A 234 -25.44 4.92 -3.61
CA SER A 234 -26.35 5.57 -2.66
C SER A 234 -25.61 6.12 -1.43
N LYS A 235 -24.52 5.46 -1.02
CA LYS A 235 -23.67 5.84 0.13
C LYS A 235 -22.53 6.79 -0.22
N ILE A 236 -22.35 7.15 -1.51
CA ILE A 236 -21.16 7.91 -1.91
C ILE A 236 -21.03 9.27 -1.22
N LYS A 237 -22.12 9.98 -1.03
CA LYS A 237 -22.10 11.28 -0.33
C LYS A 237 -21.69 11.16 1.14
N GLU A 238 -22.10 10.07 1.78
CA GLU A 238 -21.69 9.78 3.15
C GLU A 238 -20.20 9.46 3.21
N LYS A 239 -19.69 8.60 2.32
CA LYS A 239 -18.26 8.28 2.20
C LYS A 239 -17.41 9.55 1.98
N VAL A 240 -17.80 10.41 1.04
CA VAL A 240 -17.13 11.69 0.80
C VAL A 240 -17.14 12.58 2.04
N SER A 241 -18.27 12.63 2.75
CA SER A 241 -18.39 13.43 4.00
C SER A 241 -17.47 12.87 5.10
N LEU A 242 -17.40 11.54 5.27
CA LEU A 242 -16.51 10.89 6.24
C LEU A 242 -15.04 11.15 5.90
N TRP A 243 -14.64 11.02 4.63
CA TRP A 243 -13.31 11.36 4.16
C TRP A 243 -12.94 12.82 4.47
N LYS A 244 -13.79 13.77 4.06
CA LYS A 244 -13.57 15.18 4.32
C LYS A 244 -13.47 15.51 5.81
N ASN A 245 -14.38 14.96 6.62
CA ASN A 245 -14.39 15.22 8.05
C ASN A 245 -13.16 14.61 8.73
N SER A 246 -12.68 13.44 8.28
CA SER A 246 -11.44 12.85 8.81
C SER A 246 -10.24 13.79 8.64
N TRP A 247 -10.11 14.44 7.50
CA TRP A 247 -9.00 15.37 7.24
C TRP A 247 -9.19 16.71 7.91
N ARG A 248 -10.43 17.24 7.96
CA ARG A 248 -10.73 18.44 8.75
C ARG A 248 -10.33 18.25 10.22
N ASP A 249 -10.70 17.12 10.81
CA ASP A 249 -10.34 16.80 12.20
C ASP A 249 -8.81 16.80 12.44
N ILE A 250 -8.01 16.41 11.45
CA ILE A 250 -6.55 16.44 11.54
C ILE A 250 -6.01 17.86 11.34
N CYS A 251 -6.52 18.59 10.33
CA CYS A 251 -6.09 19.96 10.06
C CYS A 251 -6.42 20.89 11.25
N GLU A 252 -7.50 20.67 11.98
CA GLU A 252 -7.82 21.41 13.21
C GLU A 252 -6.84 21.16 14.37
N LEU A 253 -5.97 20.13 14.27
CA LEU A 253 -4.94 19.87 15.27
C LEU A 253 -3.62 20.60 14.99
N GLN A 254 -3.43 21.20 13.83
CA GLN A 254 -2.19 21.86 13.39
C GLN A 254 -1.67 22.87 14.42
N GLU A 255 -2.49 23.81 14.85
CA GLU A 255 -2.07 24.82 15.82
C GLU A 255 -1.70 24.23 17.20
N LYS A 256 -2.37 23.12 17.59
CA LYS A 256 -2.13 22.50 18.89
C LYS A 256 -0.81 21.73 18.96
N TYR A 257 -0.42 21.09 17.85
CA TYR A 257 0.74 20.19 17.80
C TYR A 257 1.87 20.75 16.91
N ASP A 258 1.70 21.97 16.39
CA ASP A 258 2.71 22.72 15.61
C ASP A 258 3.21 21.95 14.38
N PHE A 259 2.28 21.54 13.50
CA PHE A 259 2.60 20.87 12.24
C PHE A 259 1.74 21.40 11.09
N ASP A 260 2.22 21.23 9.87
CA ASP A 260 1.49 21.52 8.64
C ASP A 260 0.81 20.27 8.06
N THR A 261 -0.24 20.46 7.24
CA THR A 261 -0.89 19.37 6.50
C THR A 261 -0.92 19.64 5.01
N ALA A 262 -0.67 18.61 4.22
CA ALA A 262 -0.89 18.57 2.77
C ALA A 262 -1.85 17.42 2.43
N ILE A 263 -3.10 17.75 2.12
CA ILE A 263 -4.11 16.76 1.71
C ILE A 263 -4.10 16.63 0.20
N ILE A 264 -3.71 15.46 -0.28
CA ILE A 264 -3.48 15.21 -1.70
C ILE A 264 -4.43 14.12 -2.19
N LEU A 265 -5.30 14.47 -3.14
CA LEU A 265 -6.15 13.51 -3.81
C LEU A 265 -5.33 12.76 -4.87
N GLN A 266 -5.17 11.45 -4.68
CA GLN A 266 -4.37 10.62 -5.58
C GLN A 266 -5.00 10.47 -6.97
N PRO A 267 -4.20 10.27 -8.03
CA PRO A 267 -4.70 9.95 -9.35
C PRO A 267 -5.22 8.49 -9.40
N LEU A 268 -6.27 8.27 -10.18
CA LEU A 268 -6.75 6.94 -10.55
C LEU A 268 -6.83 6.81 -12.06
N LEU A 269 -6.71 5.60 -12.55
CA LEU A 269 -6.84 5.30 -13.97
C LEU A 269 -8.19 5.81 -14.52
N GLY A 270 -8.12 6.74 -15.48
CA GLY A 270 -9.31 7.34 -16.11
C GLY A 270 -9.92 8.52 -15.36
N THR A 271 -9.30 9.06 -14.31
CA THR A 271 -9.79 10.27 -13.62
C THR A 271 -9.23 11.58 -14.20
N GLY A 272 -8.10 11.53 -14.92
CA GLY A 272 -7.51 12.63 -15.68
C GLY A 272 -7.84 12.57 -17.18
N ASN A 273 -7.08 13.30 -17.97
CA ASN A 273 -7.19 13.34 -19.43
C ASN A 273 -6.04 12.60 -20.14
N LYS A 274 -5.32 11.73 -19.44
CA LYS A 274 -4.24 10.92 -19.98
C LYS A 274 -4.69 10.13 -21.21
N SER A 275 -3.90 10.14 -22.28
CA SER A 275 -4.06 9.21 -23.40
C SER A 275 -3.71 7.80 -22.95
N LEU A 276 -4.72 6.94 -22.77
CA LEU A 276 -4.53 5.60 -22.22
C LEU A 276 -3.87 4.66 -23.20
N SER A 277 -2.88 3.88 -22.75
CA SER A 277 -2.31 2.74 -23.47
C SER A 277 -3.35 1.62 -23.64
N LEU A 278 -3.06 0.61 -24.46
CA LEU A 278 -3.96 -0.54 -24.65
C LEU A 278 -4.17 -1.33 -23.35
N GLU A 279 -3.12 -1.49 -22.55
CA GLU A 279 -3.21 -2.13 -21.24
C GLU A 279 -4.10 -1.33 -20.29
N GLU A 280 -3.90 -0.02 -20.20
CA GLU A 280 -4.71 0.86 -19.35
C GLU A 280 -6.19 0.88 -19.78
N GLN A 281 -6.47 0.85 -21.09
CA GLN A 281 -7.85 0.73 -21.60
C GLN A 281 -8.48 -0.61 -21.15
N THR A 282 -7.72 -1.69 -21.22
CA THR A 282 -8.17 -3.01 -20.77
C THR A 282 -8.42 -3.04 -19.26
N ASN A 283 -7.51 -2.47 -18.47
CA ASN A 283 -7.64 -2.38 -17.02
C ASN A 283 -8.83 -1.52 -16.61
N LEU A 284 -9.07 -0.40 -17.31
CA LEU A 284 -10.21 0.48 -17.06
C LEU A 284 -11.56 -0.26 -17.19
N LEU A 285 -11.67 -1.16 -18.18
CA LEU A 285 -12.86 -1.98 -18.39
C LEU A 285 -12.95 -3.14 -17.38
N HIS A 286 -11.83 -3.80 -17.13
CA HIS A 286 -11.79 -4.98 -16.27
C HIS A 286 -12.21 -4.68 -14.82
N TYR A 287 -11.77 -3.55 -14.28
CA TYR A 287 -12.03 -3.15 -12.89
C TYR A 287 -13.30 -2.31 -12.71
N ASP A 288 -14.14 -2.15 -13.75
CA ASP A 288 -15.31 -1.25 -13.73
C ASP A 288 -14.98 0.18 -13.22
N SER A 289 -13.75 0.62 -13.55
CA SER A 289 -13.22 1.90 -13.05
C SER A 289 -14.04 3.10 -13.52
N ASN A 290 -14.66 3.01 -14.71
CA ASN A 290 -15.52 4.07 -15.23
C ASN A 290 -16.68 4.42 -14.29
N ARG A 291 -17.30 3.42 -13.67
CA ARG A 291 -18.40 3.63 -12.72
C ARG A 291 -17.93 4.30 -11.44
N ARG A 292 -16.79 3.88 -10.93
CA ARG A 292 -16.15 4.50 -9.76
C ARG A 292 -15.72 5.93 -10.04
N ASN A 293 -15.03 6.15 -11.15
CA ASN A 293 -14.43 7.42 -11.53
C ASN A 293 -15.47 8.54 -11.71
N GLN A 294 -16.70 8.23 -12.13
CA GLN A 294 -17.76 9.24 -12.23
C GLN A 294 -18.10 9.91 -10.88
N TYR A 295 -17.84 9.22 -9.76
CA TYR A 295 -18.07 9.75 -8.42
C TYR A 295 -16.81 10.29 -7.76
N TYR A 296 -15.63 10.00 -8.30
CA TYR A 296 -14.38 10.46 -7.72
C TYR A 296 -14.21 11.99 -7.76
N GLY A 297 -14.90 12.64 -8.69
CA GLY A 297 -15.01 14.12 -8.72
C GLY A 297 -15.59 14.72 -7.45
N LEU A 298 -16.47 14.01 -6.72
CA LEU A 298 -17.02 14.48 -5.44
C LEU A 298 -15.95 14.59 -4.34
N TYR A 299 -14.90 13.76 -4.39
CA TYR A 299 -13.76 13.89 -3.48
C TYR A 299 -12.93 15.12 -3.82
N ALA A 300 -12.76 15.46 -5.10
CA ALA A 300 -12.10 16.69 -5.49
C ALA A 300 -12.89 17.94 -5.07
N ASP A 301 -14.23 17.90 -5.19
CA ASP A 301 -15.07 18.99 -4.68
C ASP A 301 -14.93 19.12 -3.17
N ALA A 302 -14.93 18.01 -2.44
CA ALA A 302 -14.75 17.97 -1.00
C ALA A 302 -13.35 18.41 -0.55
N LEU A 303 -12.31 18.11 -1.35
CA LEU A 303 -10.95 18.58 -1.14
C LEU A 303 -10.89 20.12 -1.13
N ASN A 304 -11.52 20.77 -2.09
CA ASN A 304 -11.58 22.24 -2.16
C ASN A 304 -12.22 22.89 -0.91
N GLU A 305 -13.13 22.18 -0.23
CA GLU A 305 -13.72 22.66 1.01
C GLU A 305 -12.75 22.64 2.21
N LEU A 306 -11.64 21.91 2.11
CA LEU A 306 -10.58 21.81 3.13
C LEU A 306 -9.54 22.94 3.03
N ASP A 307 -9.49 23.66 1.93
CA ASP A 307 -8.50 24.74 1.65
C ASP A 307 -8.47 25.84 2.71
N SER A 308 -9.58 26.09 3.38
CA SER A 308 -9.66 27.08 4.47
C SER A 308 -9.20 26.55 5.84
N THR A 309 -8.94 25.26 5.99
CA THR A 309 -8.64 24.62 7.27
C THR A 309 -7.27 23.94 7.25
N CYS A 310 -6.87 23.35 6.14
CA CYS A 310 -5.61 22.65 5.95
C CYS A 310 -4.56 23.59 5.34
N THR A 311 -3.28 23.37 5.60
CA THR A 311 -2.19 24.19 5.08
C THR A 311 -2.09 24.11 3.55
N LEU A 312 -2.27 22.91 2.98
CA LEU A 312 -2.26 22.67 1.53
C LEU A 312 -3.32 21.63 1.17
N VAL A 313 -4.03 21.86 0.06
CA VAL A 313 -4.85 20.86 -0.61
C VAL A 313 -4.45 20.78 -2.08
N HIS A 314 -4.29 19.57 -2.64
CA HIS A 314 -3.87 19.42 -4.03
C HIS A 314 -4.52 18.21 -4.70
N ASP A 315 -5.00 18.40 -5.94
CA ASP A 315 -5.66 17.38 -6.76
C ASP A 315 -4.70 16.84 -7.83
N LEU A 316 -4.22 15.61 -7.67
CA LEU A 316 -3.29 14.97 -8.60
C LEU A 316 -3.94 14.14 -9.71
N ARG A 317 -5.26 14.19 -9.89
CA ARG A 317 -5.95 13.37 -10.91
C ARG A 317 -5.39 13.54 -12.32
N ASN A 318 -4.82 14.69 -12.63
CA ASN A 318 -4.28 15.04 -13.96
C ASN A 318 -2.75 14.88 -14.07
N VAL A 319 -2.08 14.33 -13.04
CA VAL A 319 -0.60 14.26 -12.98
C VAL A 319 0.05 13.55 -14.17
N PHE A 320 -0.66 12.62 -14.80
CA PHE A 320 -0.17 11.84 -15.93
C PHE A 320 -0.71 12.30 -17.31
N ASP A 321 -1.42 13.42 -17.41
CA ASP A 321 -2.06 13.87 -18.66
C ASP A 321 -1.06 14.08 -19.82
N SER A 322 0.19 14.48 -19.50
CA SER A 322 1.25 14.68 -20.48
C SER A 322 2.00 13.39 -20.90
N HIS A 323 1.65 12.24 -20.30
CA HIS A 323 2.33 10.96 -20.48
C HIS A 323 1.47 10.02 -21.33
N SER A 324 2.04 9.46 -22.41
CA SER A 324 1.35 8.51 -23.30
C SER A 324 1.70 7.05 -23.03
N GLU A 325 2.82 6.80 -22.32
CA GLU A 325 3.25 5.46 -21.92
C GLU A 325 2.36 4.90 -20.79
N THR A 326 2.38 3.58 -20.61
CA THR A 326 1.63 2.90 -19.54
C THR A 326 2.17 3.29 -18.16
N MET A 327 1.35 3.94 -17.35
CA MET A 327 1.66 4.35 -15.97
C MET A 327 1.03 3.43 -14.93
N TYR A 328 -0.20 2.98 -15.21
CA TYR A 328 -0.98 2.18 -14.29
C TYR A 328 -0.97 0.71 -14.67
N TYR A 329 -0.63 -0.17 -13.71
CA TYR A 329 -0.77 -1.62 -13.90
C TYR A 329 -2.12 -2.18 -13.41
N ASP A 330 -2.92 -1.36 -12.73
CA ASP A 330 -4.31 -1.61 -12.35
C ASP A 330 -5.11 -0.30 -12.26
N SER A 331 -6.14 -0.23 -11.40
CA SER A 331 -6.99 0.96 -11.26
C SER A 331 -6.32 2.19 -10.66
N GLY A 332 -5.17 2.05 -9.98
CA GLY A 332 -4.54 3.18 -9.28
C GLY A 332 -3.08 2.99 -8.88
N HIS A 333 -2.55 1.78 -8.97
CA HIS A 333 -1.14 1.56 -8.68
C HIS A 333 -0.28 1.83 -9.90
N VAL A 334 0.91 2.40 -9.65
CA VAL A 334 1.90 2.77 -10.66
C VAL A 334 3.27 2.14 -10.34
N GLY A 335 4.13 2.04 -11.35
CA GLY A 335 5.51 1.60 -11.15
C GLY A 335 6.44 2.72 -10.68
N ASN A 336 7.75 2.44 -10.66
CA ASN A 336 8.77 3.38 -10.19
C ASN A 336 8.66 4.76 -10.87
N LYS A 337 8.50 4.80 -12.20
CA LYS A 337 8.38 6.05 -12.95
C LYS A 337 7.14 6.86 -12.54
N GLY A 338 6.02 6.20 -12.31
CA GLY A 338 4.82 6.86 -11.82
C GLY A 338 5.00 7.42 -10.41
N ASN A 339 5.67 6.67 -9.52
CA ASN A 339 6.02 7.14 -8.17
C ASN A 339 6.93 8.37 -8.21
N GLU A 340 7.92 8.39 -9.10
CA GLU A 340 8.83 9.53 -9.28
C GLU A 340 8.08 10.80 -9.74
N ILE A 341 7.22 10.68 -10.76
CA ILE A 341 6.42 11.81 -11.28
C ILE A 341 5.49 12.36 -10.19
N ILE A 342 4.82 11.50 -9.42
CA ILE A 342 3.97 11.91 -8.30
C ILE A 342 4.81 12.63 -7.24
N ALA A 343 5.98 12.10 -6.88
CA ALA A 343 6.87 12.71 -5.91
C ALA A 343 7.37 14.09 -6.37
N GLU A 344 7.68 14.26 -7.66
CA GLU A 344 8.06 15.54 -8.25
C GLU A 344 6.96 16.59 -8.12
N GLN A 345 5.71 16.20 -8.38
CA GLN A 345 4.59 17.10 -8.25
C GLN A 345 4.33 17.46 -6.78
N ILE A 346 4.36 16.47 -5.88
CA ILE A 346 4.24 16.73 -4.43
C ILE A 346 5.33 17.68 -3.97
N TYR A 347 6.59 17.44 -4.38
CA TYR A 347 7.72 18.30 -4.05
C TYR A 347 7.49 19.76 -4.47
N ALA A 348 7.01 19.98 -5.70
CA ALA A 348 6.74 21.33 -6.20
C ALA A 348 5.74 22.11 -5.32
N GLU A 349 4.76 21.42 -4.75
CA GLU A 349 3.74 22.01 -3.89
C GLU A 349 4.23 22.28 -2.46
N ILE A 350 5.06 21.39 -1.89
CA ILE A 350 5.48 21.50 -0.48
C ILE A 350 6.77 22.31 -0.27
N ILE A 351 7.55 22.56 -1.33
CA ILE A 351 8.84 23.31 -1.22
C ILE A 351 8.72 24.68 -0.54
N PRO A 352 7.62 25.46 -0.67
CA PRO A 352 7.47 26.72 0.05
C PRO A 352 7.51 26.55 1.57
N PHE A 353 6.85 25.50 2.12
CA PHE A 353 6.79 25.24 3.56
C PHE A 353 8.16 24.84 4.11
N ILE A 354 8.89 23.96 3.39
CA ILE A 354 10.25 23.58 3.75
C ILE A 354 11.17 24.81 3.79
N LYS A 355 11.04 25.72 2.81
CA LYS A 355 11.85 26.96 2.76
C LYS A 355 11.58 27.90 3.94
N GLU A 356 10.33 28.00 4.38
CA GLU A 356 9.96 28.84 5.51
C GLU A 356 10.60 28.37 6.81
N HIS A 357 10.72 27.06 7.01
CA HIS A 357 11.32 26.45 8.20
C HIS A 357 12.86 26.38 8.14
N THR A 358 13.47 26.55 6.97
CA THR A 358 14.92 26.44 6.77
C THR A 358 15.62 27.79 6.56
N GLN A 359 14.89 28.90 6.64
CA GLN A 359 15.43 30.26 6.58
C GLN A 359 15.58 30.86 7.98
#